data_45029ab86d08aa3115fa27972a879dd8
#
_entry.id   45029ab86d08aa3115fa27972a879dd8
#
_cell.length_a   1.000
_cell.length_b   1.000
_cell.length_c   1.000
_cell.angle_alpha   90.00
_cell.angle_beta   90.00
_cell.angle_gamma   90.00
#
_symmetry.space_group_name_H-M   'P 1'
#
loop_
_entity.id
_entity.type
_entity.pdbx_description
1 polymer ?
#
loop_
_entity_poly.entity_id
_entity_poly.type
_entity_poly.pdbx_seq_one_letter_code
_entity_poly.pdbx_strand_id
1 'polypeptide(L)'
;VNLCPSLTGNFAMFYAILILNSNLENKSELILKWANSHYNSMNKNGFWGNHLNHLSFQNGYHQYEIFKYINYKIEKKVKINALNHVLNCSDNKGHFAPYPGGGACFDYDAVFLIDYLSSSKKNDKLIKKLFMLRKTLLKEQNLDGGFSENKYVRPFKIYDFLVCVLTSKSFSIFFERLKYFIYLLRLKNSLISNHWCNYSRKWNESNLWDSWFRLQTIAIIEIYFEPKLSKDWGFIDFPGIGFRKN
;
A
#
# COMPACT_ATOMS: atom_id res chain seq x y z
N VAL A 1 6.13 -9.12 28.60
CA VAL A 1 5.74 -8.07 27.68
C VAL A 1 4.72 -8.67 26.73
N ASN A 2 3.49 -8.17 26.80
CA ASN A 2 2.42 -8.62 25.92
C ASN A 2 2.68 -8.00 24.54
N LEU A 3 3.21 -8.76 23.58
CA LEU A 3 3.60 -8.30 22.25
C LEU A 3 2.41 -7.97 21.34
N CYS A 4 1.24 -7.91 21.91
CA CYS A 4 -0.06 -7.47 21.43
C CYS A 4 -0.28 -7.69 19.91
N PRO A 5 -0.57 -8.94 19.46
CA PRO A 5 -0.79 -9.25 18.05
C PRO A 5 -2.04 -8.57 17.49
N SER A 6 -2.85 -7.91 18.33
CA SER A 6 -3.97 -7.08 17.91
C SER A 6 -3.54 -5.70 17.39
N LEU A 7 -2.33 -5.23 17.70
CA LEU A 7 -1.77 -4.01 17.15
C LEU A 7 -1.33 -4.26 15.70
N THR A 8 -1.88 -3.50 14.78
CA THR A 8 -1.56 -3.58 13.35
C THR A 8 -1.15 -2.22 12.81
N GLY A 9 -0.64 -2.18 11.59
CA GLY A 9 -0.25 -0.95 10.93
C GLY A 9 0.93 -0.25 11.62
N ASN A 10 0.85 1.06 11.66
CA ASN A 10 1.92 1.91 12.18
C ASN A 10 2.35 1.55 13.61
N PHE A 11 1.41 1.23 14.50
CA PHE A 11 1.74 0.90 15.89
C PHE A 11 2.59 -0.36 16.01
N ALA A 12 2.26 -1.40 15.23
CA ALA A 12 3.03 -2.63 15.20
C ALA A 12 4.45 -2.36 14.68
N MET A 13 4.57 -1.57 13.60
CA MET A 13 5.85 -1.18 13.03
C MET A 13 6.67 -0.34 14.01
N PHE A 14 6.10 0.70 14.61
CA PHE A 14 6.82 1.54 15.58
C PHE A 14 7.34 0.75 16.78
N TYR A 15 6.56 -0.20 17.28
CA TYR A 15 7.02 -1.07 18.35
C TYR A 15 8.22 -1.93 17.92
N ALA A 16 8.19 -2.50 16.72
CA ALA A 16 9.32 -3.24 16.18
C ALA A 16 10.55 -2.34 15.96
N ILE A 17 10.37 -1.11 15.47
CA ILE A 17 11.43 -0.12 15.30
C ILE A 17 12.06 0.25 16.65
N LEU A 18 11.26 0.42 17.71
CA LEU A 18 11.78 0.66 19.06
C LEU A 18 12.66 -0.49 19.56
N ILE A 19 12.25 -1.75 19.31
CA ILE A 19 13.08 -2.91 19.64
C ILE A 19 14.39 -2.88 18.84
N LEU A 20 14.32 -2.65 17.53
CA LEU A 20 15.50 -2.67 16.64
C LEU A 20 16.53 -1.57 16.98
N ASN A 21 16.06 -0.41 17.45
CA ASN A 21 16.92 0.71 17.86
C ASN A 21 17.32 0.68 19.35
N SER A 22 16.80 -0.26 20.13
CA SER A 22 17.15 -0.36 21.54
C SER A 22 18.59 -0.87 21.73
N ASN A 23 19.18 -0.52 22.89
CA ASN A 23 20.46 -1.08 23.35
C ASN A 23 20.29 -2.37 24.17
N LEU A 24 19.12 -3.04 24.06
CA LEU A 24 18.85 -4.27 24.78
C LEU A 24 19.72 -5.42 24.24
N GLU A 25 20.37 -6.14 25.11
CA GLU A 25 21.20 -7.30 24.74
C GLU A 25 20.37 -8.40 24.03
N ASN A 26 19.12 -8.58 24.43
CA ASN A 26 18.19 -9.58 23.87
C ASN A 26 17.30 -9.05 22.75
N LYS A 27 17.63 -7.90 22.11
CA LYS A 27 16.81 -7.32 21.04
C LYS A 27 16.52 -8.26 19.88
N SER A 28 17.50 -9.12 19.51
CA SER A 28 17.33 -10.11 18.44
C SER A 28 16.27 -11.16 18.79
N GLU A 29 16.19 -11.58 20.04
CA GLU A 29 15.15 -12.48 20.52
C GLU A 29 13.78 -11.79 20.56
N LEU A 30 13.74 -10.55 21.03
CA LEU A 30 12.51 -9.76 21.12
C LEU A 30 11.89 -9.50 19.75
N ILE A 31 12.68 -9.12 18.75
CA ILE A 31 12.17 -8.89 17.40
C ILE A 31 11.68 -10.18 16.73
N LEU A 32 12.33 -11.33 16.99
CA LEU A 32 11.84 -12.61 16.52
C LEU A 32 10.54 -13.05 17.24
N LYS A 33 10.41 -12.79 18.53
CA LYS A 33 9.14 -13.00 19.26
C LYS A 33 8.02 -12.13 18.71
N TRP A 34 8.32 -10.87 18.41
CA TRP A 34 7.38 -9.97 17.74
C TRP A 34 6.94 -10.56 16.39
N ALA A 35 7.90 -10.93 15.54
CA ALA A 35 7.61 -11.47 14.22
C ALA A 35 6.78 -12.76 14.27
N ASN A 36 7.13 -13.71 15.14
CA ASN A 36 6.40 -14.96 15.33
C ASN A 36 4.96 -14.70 15.82
N SER A 37 4.77 -13.79 16.77
CA SER A 37 3.45 -13.43 17.28
C SER A 37 2.56 -12.85 16.19
N HIS A 38 3.09 -11.90 15.40
CA HIS A 38 2.36 -11.32 14.29
C HIS A 38 2.10 -12.33 13.17
N TYR A 39 3.07 -13.15 12.80
CA TYR A 39 2.90 -14.19 11.79
C TYR A 39 1.80 -15.20 12.18
N ASN A 40 1.79 -15.67 13.40
CA ASN A 40 0.82 -16.66 13.90
C ASN A 40 -0.61 -16.08 14.04
N SER A 41 -0.75 -14.76 14.09
CA SER A 41 -2.05 -14.06 14.16
C SER A 41 -2.61 -13.65 12.79
N MET A 42 -1.93 -13.98 11.69
CA MET A 42 -2.43 -13.72 10.34
C MET A 42 -3.72 -14.48 10.05
N ASN A 43 -4.62 -13.82 9.33
CA ASN A 43 -5.79 -14.46 8.75
C ASN A 43 -5.43 -15.29 7.50
N LYS A 44 -6.42 -16.00 6.95
CA LYS A 44 -6.24 -16.85 5.75
C LYS A 44 -5.72 -16.12 4.51
N ASN A 45 -5.84 -14.80 4.46
CA ASN A 45 -5.34 -13.97 3.35
C ASN A 45 -3.92 -13.44 3.59
N GLY A 46 -3.27 -13.83 4.69
CA GLY A 46 -1.93 -13.37 5.04
C GLY A 46 -1.89 -11.95 5.62
N PHE A 47 -3.00 -11.44 6.13
CA PHE A 47 -3.09 -10.13 6.79
C PHE A 47 -3.73 -10.25 8.16
N TRP A 48 -3.98 -9.13 8.83
CA TRP A 48 -4.51 -9.06 10.19
C TRP A 48 -5.94 -8.51 10.21
N GLY A 49 -6.69 -8.88 11.24
CA GLY A 49 -8.09 -8.48 11.41
C GLY A 49 -9.06 -9.29 10.54
N ASN A 50 -10.33 -8.92 10.62
CA ASN A 50 -11.44 -9.62 9.94
C ASN A 50 -11.79 -9.04 8.56
N HIS A 51 -11.15 -7.95 8.17
CA HIS A 51 -11.44 -7.28 6.91
C HIS A 51 -10.71 -7.98 5.75
N LEU A 52 -11.44 -8.21 4.67
CA LEU A 52 -10.92 -8.79 3.42
C LEU A 52 -11.00 -7.75 2.30
N ASN A 53 -10.45 -6.57 2.56
CA ASN A 53 -10.58 -5.37 1.73
C ASN A 53 -9.26 -4.59 1.65
N HIS A 54 -9.30 -3.35 1.16
CA HIS A 54 -8.11 -2.50 1.01
C HIS A 54 -7.43 -2.17 2.35
N LEU A 55 -8.20 -1.96 3.42
CA LEU A 55 -7.63 -1.64 4.74
C LEU A 55 -6.75 -2.75 5.30
N SER A 56 -7.04 -4.02 4.97
CA SER A 56 -6.24 -5.14 5.48
C SER A 56 -4.81 -5.12 4.95
N PHE A 57 -4.61 -4.85 3.66
CA PHE A 57 -3.26 -4.78 3.13
C PHE A 57 -2.58 -3.44 3.44
N GLN A 58 -3.32 -2.33 3.44
CA GLN A 58 -2.78 -1.02 3.77
C GLN A 58 -2.19 -0.99 5.19
N ASN A 59 -2.95 -1.50 6.17
CA ASN A 59 -2.44 -1.59 7.53
C ASN A 59 -1.35 -2.66 7.66
N GLY A 60 -1.50 -3.78 6.99
CA GLY A 60 -0.60 -4.93 7.10
C GLY A 60 0.75 -4.76 6.41
N TYR A 61 0.86 -3.83 5.45
CA TYR A 61 2.12 -3.57 4.77
C TYR A 61 3.24 -3.22 5.76
N HIS A 62 2.94 -2.51 6.83
CA HIS A 62 3.91 -2.13 7.85
C HIS A 62 4.56 -3.33 8.59
N GLN A 63 3.79 -4.39 8.87
CA GLN A 63 4.38 -5.61 9.44
C GLN A 63 5.25 -6.34 8.40
N TYR A 64 4.84 -6.32 7.13
CA TYR A 64 5.63 -6.90 6.05
C TYR A 64 6.95 -6.15 5.81
N GLU A 65 7.03 -4.84 6.06
CA GLU A 65 8.29 -4.10 6.05
C GLU A 65 9.28 -4.67 7.06
N ILE A 66 8.82 -4.90 8.30
CA ILE A 66 9.65 -5.50 9.35
C ILE A 66 10.06 -6.92 8.97
N PHE A 67 9.14 -7.76 8.48
CA PHE A 67 9.48 -9.11 8.02
C PHE A 67 10.53 -9.11 6.92
N LYS A 68 10.43 -8.18 5.96
CA LYS A 68 11.43 -8.01 4.90
C LYS A 68 12.78 -7.58 5.48
N TYR A 69 12.78 -6.60 6.39
CA TYR A 69 13.99 -6.05 7.01
C TYR A 69 14.78 -7.11 7.78
N ILE A 70 14.11 -7.91 8.61
CA ILE A 70 14.75 -8.96 9.42
C ILE A 70 14.93 -10.30 8.66
N ASN A 71 14.61 -10.36 7.38
CA ASN A 71 14.60 -11.57 6.55
C ASN A 71 13.75 -12.71 7.13
N TYR A 72 12.60 -12.39 7.71
CA TYR A 72 11.71 -13.38 8.30
C TYR A 72 11.15 -14.32 7.23
N LYS A 73 11.21 -15.65 7.51
CA LYS A 73 10.73 -16.67 6.57
C LYS A 73 9.21 -16.78 6.62
N ILE A 74 8.54 -16.37 5.56
CA ILE A 74 7.10 -16.52 5.36
C ILE A 74 6.85 -17.72 4.46
N GLU A 75 5.90 -18.57 4.81
CA GLU A 75 5.50 -19.71 4.01
C GLU A 75 5.01 -19.28 2.61
N LYS A 76 5.35 -20.09 1.61
CA LYS A 76 4.95 -19.84 0.21
C LYS A 76 3.45 -19.67 0.05
N LYS A 77 2.65 -20.49 0.75
CA LYS A 77 1.17 -20.43 0.72
C LYS A 77 0.66 -19.08 1.22
N VAL A 78 1.21 -18.57 2.33
CA VAL A 78 0.86 -17.25 2.89
C VAL A 78 1.21 -16.14 1.92
N LYS A 79 2.43 -16.16 1.33
CA LYS A 79 2.85 -15.19 0.31
C LYS A 79 1.89 -15.15 -0.89
N ILE A 80 1.49 -16.33 -1.39
CA ILE A 80 0.55 -16.44 -2.53
C ILE A 80 -0.82 -15.86 -2.15
N ASN A 81 -1.33 -16.18 -0.97
CA ASN A 81 -2.63 -15.69 -0.53
C ASN A 81 -2.62 -14.16 -0.36
N ALA A 82 -1.59 -13.61 0.28
CA ALA A 82 -1.43 -12.17 0.46
C ALA A 82 -1.30 -11.45 -0.88
N LEU A 83 -0.48 -11.95 -1.79
CA LEU A 83 -0.34 -11.40 -3.13
C LEU A 83 -1.66 -11.42 -3.91
N ASN A 84 -2.40 -12.51 -3.88
CA ASN A 84 -3.70 -12.61 -4.54
C ASN A 84 -4.72 -11.64 -3.95
N HIS A 85 -4.71 -11.46 -2.63
CA HIS A 85 -5.58 -10.48 -1.98
C HIS A 85 -5.27 -9.06 -2.46
N VAL A 86 -4.00 -8.64 -2.45
CA VAL A 86 -3.59 -7.33 -2.97
C VAL A 86 -4.00 -7.14 -4.43
N LEU A 87 -3.72 -8.13 -5.29
CA LEU A 87 -4.07 -8.06 -6.71
C LEU A 87 -5.60 -7.97 -6.96
N ASN A 88 -6.41 -8.55 -6.08
CA ASN A 88 -7.87 -8.46 -6.17
C ASN A 88 -8.40 -7.07 -5.76
N CYS A 89 -7.65 -6.31 -4.98
CA CYS A 89 -8.00 -4.94 -4.60
C CYS A 89 -7.75 -3.93 -5.73
N SER A 90 -7.04 -4.29 -6.80
CA SER A 90 -6.81 -3.34 -7.91
C SER A 90 -8.09 -3.05 -8.70
N ASP A 91 -8.24 -1.80 -9.12
CA ASP A 91 -9.29 -1.37 -10.05
C ASP A 91 -8.94 -1.64 -11.52
N ASN A 92 -9.79 -1.16 -12.44
CA ASN A 92 -9.60 -1.28 -13.89
C ASN A 92 -8.50 -0.38 -14.47
N LYS A 93 -8.01 0.59 -13.71
CA LYS A 93 -6.90 1.50 -14.08
C LYS A 93 -5.58 1.10 -13.43
N GLY A 94 -5.60 0.08 -12.56
CA GLY A 94 -4.45 -0.45 -11.85
C GLY A 94 -4.25 0.12 -10.46
N HIS A 95 -5.04 1.10 -10.02
CA HIS A 95 -4.98 1.63 -8.65
C HIS A 95 -5.48 0.63 -7.62
N PHE A 96 -4.95 0.72 -6.41
CA PHE A 96 -5.26 -0.19 -5.31
C PHE A 96 -6.10 0.45 -4.20
N ALA A 97 -6.63 1.64 -4.42
CA ALA A 97 -7.52 2.31 -3.47
C ALA A 97 -8.98 1.81 -3.57
N PRO A 98 -9.80 2.00 -2.53
CA PRO A 98 -11.22 1.64 -2.56
C PRO A 98 -12.08 2.57 -3.44
N TYR A 99 -11.49 3.57 -4.08
CA TYR A 99 -12.14 4.47 -5.03
C TYR A 99 -11.18 4.85 -6.17
N PRO A 100 -11.67 5.21 -7.37
CA PRO A 100 -10.81 5.38 -8.54
C PRO A 100 -9.74 6.47 -8.31
N GLY A 101 -8.49 6.14 -8.58
CA GLY A 101 -7.35 7.03 -8.49
C GLY A 101 -7.03 7.56 -7.09
N GLY A 102 -7.64 6.98 -6.04
CA GLY A 102 -7.50 7.49 -4.68
C GLY A 102 -6.21 7.08 -3.99
N GLY A 103 -5.87 7.84 -2.96
CA GLY A 103 -4.83 7.60 -1.96
C GLY A 103 -3.50 7.09 -2.49
N ALA A 104 -2.53 7.96 -2.69
CA ALA A 104 -1.22 7.56 -3.20
C ALA A 104 -0.53 6.48 -2.35
N CYS A 105 -0.77 6.49 -1.03
CA CYS A 105 -0.25 5.48 -0.11
C CYS A 105 -0.79 4.07 -0.41
N PHE A 106 -2.04 3.92 -0.83
CA PHE A 106 -2.58 2.60 -1.20
C PHE A 106 -1.81 1.94 -2.34
N ASP A 107 -1.45 2.72 -3.37
CA ASP A 107 -0.68 2.21 -4.49
C ASP A 107 0.74 1.84 -4.07
N TYR A 108 1.38 2.68 -3.24
CA TYR A 108 2.71 2.41 -2.69
C TYR A 108 2.73 1.13 -1.86
N ASP A 109 1.81 1.01 -0.89
CA ASP A 109 1.72 -0.16 0.00
C ASP A 109 1.49 -1.45 -0.81
N ALA A 110 0.59 -1.38 -1.80
CA ALA A 110 0.31 -2.52 -2.68
C ALA A 110 1.53 -2.92 -3.52
N VAL A 111 2.21 -1.95 -4.13
CA VAL A 111 3.37 -2.22 -4.99
C VAL A 111 4.56 -2.73 -4.17
N PHE A 112 4.78 -2.20 -2.97
CA PHE A 112 5.76 -2.74 -2.03
C PHE A 112 5.47 -4.21 -1.71
N LEU A 113 4.23 -4.54 -1.38
CA LEU A 113 3.80 -5.92 -1.09
C LEU A 113 3.96 -6.83 -2.31
N ILE A 114 3.61 -6.36 -3.50
CA ILE A 114 3.80 -7.09 -4.75
C ILE A 114 5.28 -7.39 -4.97
N ASP A 115 6.16 -6.40 -4.85
CA ASP A 115 7.62 -6.59 -4.99
C ASP A 115 8.17 -7.62 -4.00
N TYR A 116 7.75 -7.55 -2.75
CA TYR A 116 8.22 -8.44 -1.69
C TYR A 116 7.64 -9.86 -1.76
N LEU A 117 6.35 -10.00 -2.09
CA LEU A 117 5.64 -11.28 -2.05
C LEU A 117 5.75 -12.07 -3.34
N SER A 118 5.98 -11.40 -4.48
CA SER A 118 6.23 -12.08 -5.75
C SER A 118 7.60 -12.75 -5.68
N SER A 119 7.64 -14.05 -5.42
CA SER A 119 8.84 -14.83 -5.69
C SER A 119 9.26 -14.62 -7.14
N SER A 120 10.55 -14.71 -7.45
CA SER A 120 11.27 -14.41 -8.72
C SER A 120 10.62 -14.85 -10.05
N LYS A 121 9.47 -15.49 -10.03
CA LYS A 121 8.69 -15.83 -11.23
C LYS A 121 7.75 -14.67 -11.58
N LYS A 122 8.20 -13.86 -12.53
CA LYS A 122 7.37 -12.82 -13.14
C LYS A 122 6.13 -13.50 -13.76
N ASN A 123 4.95 -13.20 -13.22
CA ASN A 123 3.68 -13.68 -13.74
C ASN A 123 3.10 -12.61 -14.67
N ASP A 124 2.69 -12.98 -15.88
CA ASP A 124 2.17 -12.05 -16.89
C ASP A 124 1.01 -11.19 -16.39
N LYS A 125 0.12 -11.76 -15.58
CA LYS A 125 -0.99 -11.02 -14.96
C LYS A 125 -0.50 -9.89 -14.06
N LEU A 126 0.56 -10.14 -13.28
CA LEU A 126 1.16 -9.18 -12.38
C LEU A 126 1.90 -8.09 -13.15
N ILE A 127 2.71 -8.49 -14.13
CA ILE A 127 3.42 -7.58 -15.04
C ILE A 127 2.42 -6.62 -15.70
N LYS A 128 1.33 -7.15 -16.27
CA LYS A 128 0.29 -6.35 -16.90
C LYS A 128 -0.36 -5.34 -15.97
N LYS A 129 -0.58 -5.70 -14.70
CA LYS A 129 -1.16 -4.78 -13.70
C LYS A 129 -0.19 -3.67 -13.31
N LEU A 130 1.07 -4.01 -13.02
CA LEU A 130 2.10 -3.01 -12.70
C LEU A 130 2.33 -2.05 -13.88
N PHE A 131 2.39 -2.57 -15.09
CA PHE A 131 2.52 -1.74 -16.29
C PHE A 131 1.33 -0.80 -16.47
N MET A 132 0.11 -1.29 -16.21
CA MET A 132 -1.10 -0.48 -16.27
C MET A 132 -1.09 0.64 -15.23
N LEU A 133 -0.75 0.32 -13.97
CA LEU A 133 -0.62 1.32 -12.91
C LEU A 133 0.41 2.39 -13.28
N ARG A 134 1.62 1.98 -13.67
CA ARG A 134 2.66 2.90 -14.12
C ARG A 134 2.16 3.86 -15.21
N LYS A 135 1.53 3.30 -16.26
CA LYS A 135 0.98 4.10 -17.37
C LYS A 135 -0.08 5.09 -16.89
N THR A 136 -0.92 4.68 -15.94
CA THR A 136 -1.96 5.53 -15.35
C THR A 136 -1.34 6.65 -14.52
N LEU A 137 -0.40 6.34 -13.64
CA LEU A 137 0.29 7.33 -12.82
C LEU A 137 0.98 8.41 -13.65
N LEU A 138 1.74 8.01 -14.68
CA LEU A 138 2.40 8.97 -15.59
C LEU A 138 1.41 9.89 -16.31
N LYS A 139 0.17 9.44 -16.60
CA LYS A 139 -0.89 10.27 -17.18
C LYS A 139 -1.57 11.18 -16.16
N GLU A 140 -1.51 10.83 -14.88
CA GLU A 140 -2.12 11.59 -13.79
C GLU A 140 -1.17 12.63 -13.20
N GLN A 141 0.08 12.65 -13.61
CA GLN A 141 1.01 13.71 -13.25
C GLN A 141 0.46 15.09 -13.66
N ASN A 142 0.58 16.07 -12.80
CA ASN A 142 0.20 17.43 -13.07
C ASN A 142 1.28 18.15 -13.92
N LEU A 143 0.91 19.27 -14.54
CA LEU A 143 1.82 20.05 -15.39
C LEU A 143 3.04 20.59 -14.62
N ASP A 144 2.91 20.77 -13.32
CA ASP A 144 4.00 21.18 -12.42
C ASP A 144 4.96 20.04 -12.05
N GLY A 145 4.72 18.84 -12.56
CA GLY A 145 5.51 17.64 -12.29
C GLY A 145 5.10 16.88 -11.01
N GLY A 146 4.20 17.46 -10.20
CA GLY A 146 3.71 16.83 -8.98
C GLY A 146 2.50 15.92 -9.20
N PHE A 147 2.01 15.35 -8.10
CA PHE A 147 0.82 14.52 -8.08
C PHE A 147 -0.17 15.01 -7.02
N SER A 148 -1.44 14.81 -7.30
CA SER A 148 -2.54 15.15 -6.43
C SER A 148 -3.12 13.90 -5.76
N GLU A 149 -3.90 14.11 -4.69
CA GLU A 149 -4.66 13.04 -4.02
C GLU A 149 -5.55 12.30 -5.01
N ASN A 150 -6.34 13.05 -5.83
CA ASN A 150 -7.31 12.43 -6.70
C ASN A 150 -7.79 13.35 -7.83
N LYS A 151 -7.87 12.83 -9.04
CA LYS A 151 -8.41 13.51 -10.22
C LYS A 151 -9.85 13.12 -10.61
N TYR A 152 -10.52 12.31 -9.79
CA TYR A 152 -11.84 11.75 -10.10
C TYR A 152 -12.93 12.24 -9.14
N VAL A 153 -12.57 12.78 -7.98
CA VAL A 153 -13.50 13.25 -6.95
C VAL A 153 -13.99 14.67 -7.25
N ARG A 154 -13.14 15.53 -7.81
CA ARG A 154 -13.53 16.90 -8.19
C ARG A 154 -12.82 17.31 -9.50
N PRO A 155 -13.57 17.44 -10.62
CA PRO A 155 -15.00 17.14 -10.76
C PRO A 155 -15.30 15.65 -10.55
N PHE A 156 -16.51 15.33 -10.01
CA PHE A 156 -16.87 13.96 -9.69
C PHE A 156 -17.15 13.15 -10.95
N LYS A 157 -16.31 12.15 -11.22
CA LYS A 157 -16.39 11.32 -12.43
C LYS A 157 -17.21 10.05 -12.15
N ILE A 158 -18.52 10.20 -12.11
CA ILE A 158 -19.48 9.15 -11.73
C ILE A 158 -19.26 7.81 -12.47
N TYR A 159 -18.92 7.87 -13.75
CA TYR A 159 -18.67 6.67 -14.57
C TYR A 159 -17.49 5.86 -14.03
N ASP A 160 -16.38 6.51 -13.70
CA ASP A 160 -15.20 5.84 -13.15
C ASP A 160 -15.50 5.15 -11.81
N PHE A 161 -16.31 5.81 -10.98
CA PHE A 161 -16.77 5.24 -9.69
C PHE A 161 -17.66 4.02 -9.89
N LEU A 162 -18.62 4.08 -10.79
CA LEU A 162 -19.51 2.94 -11.10
C LEU A 162 -18.70 1.76 -11.63
N VAL A 163 -17.78 1.99 -12.55
CA VAL A 163 -16.91 0.93 -13.09
C VAL A 163 -16.04 0.33 -11.98
N CYS A 164 -15.46 1.17 -11.10
CA CYS A 164 -14.67 0.71 -9.97
C CYS A 164 -15.47 -0.22 -9.04
N VAL A 165 -16.72 0.14 -8.71
CA VAL A 165 -17.61 -0.68 -7.87
C VAL A 165 -17.97 -1.98 -8.57
N LEU A 166 -18.43 -1.92 -9.83
CA LEU A 166 -18.93 -3.07 -10.59
C LEU A 166 -17.82 -4.09 -10.97
N THR A 167 -16.57 -3.65 -11.05
CA THR A 167 -15.42 -4.54 -11.36
C THR A 167 -14.79 -5.17 -10.12
N SER A 168 -15.42 -5.05 -8.95
CA SER A 168 -14.93 -5.64 -7.69
C SER A 168 -14.84 -7.16 -7.76
N LYS A 169 -13.77 -7.73 -7.19
CA LYS A 169 -13.45 -9.16 -7.26
C LYS A 169 -14.02 -9.97 -6.09
N SER A 170 -14.59 -9.32 -5.07
CA SER A 170 -15.26 -9.97 -3.94
C SER A 170 -16.36 -9.08 -3.38
N PHE A 171 -17.29 -9.67 -2.65
CA PHE A 171 -18.35 -8.91 -1.96
C PHE A 171 -17.79 -7.91 -0.95
N SER A 172 -16.75 -8.27 -0.23
CA SER A 172 -16.11 -7.36 0.74
C SER A 172 -15.56 -6.10 0.07
N ILE A 173 -14.86 -6.26 -1.06
CA ILE A 173 -14.33 -5.14 -1.86
C ILE A 173 -15.48 -4.34 -2.50
N PHE A 174 -16.52 -5.02 -2.98
CA PHE A 174 -17.70 -4.36 -3.56
C PHE A 174 -18.37 -3.42 -2.55
N PHE A 175 -18.68 -3.92 -1.35
CA PHE A 175 -19.34 -3.10 -0.33
C PHE A 175 -18.45 -1.96 0.18
N GLU A 176 -17.15 -2.18 0.29
CA GLU A 176 -16.21 -1.12 0.63
C GLU A 176 -16.21 0.00 -0.43
N ARG A 177 -16.07 -0.36 -1.71
CA ARG A 177 -16.11 0.59 -2.83
C ARG A 177 -17.44 1.32 -2.94
N LEU A 178 -18.55 0.61 -2.73
CA LEU A 178 -19.89 1.21 -2.71
C LEU A 178 -20.04 2.23 -1.57
N LYS A 179 -19.50 1.89 -0.38
CA LYS A 179 -19.48 2.81 0.77
C LYS A 179 -18.69 4.09 0.45
N TYR A 180 -17.50 3.95 -0.13
CA TYR A 180 -16.69 5.09 -0.55
C TYR A 180 -17.36 5.90 -1.67
N PHE A 181 -17.98 5.25 -2.65
CA PHE A 181 -18.74 5.90 -3.70
C PHE A 181 -19.83 6.80 -3.13
N ILE A 182 -20.68 6.24 -2.23
CA ILE A 182 -21.75 6.99 -1.59
C ILE A 182 -21.21 8.14 -0.73
N TYR A 183 -20.14 7.88 0.04
CA TYR A 183 -19.50 8.89 0.88
C TYR A 183 -18.97 10.06 0.05
N LEU A 184 -18.19 9.79 -0.98
CA LEU A 184 -17.54 10.81 -1.82
C LEU A 184 -18.57 11.55 -2.70
N LEU A 185 -19.64 10.88 -3.11
CA LEU A 185 -20.76 11.52 -3.83
C LEU A 185 -21.48 12.56 -2.95
N ARG A 186 -21.68 12.24 -1.67
CA ARG A 186 -22.33 13.12 -0.69
C ARG A 186 -21.42 14.22 -0.15
N LEU A 187 -20.10 14.06 -0.29
CA LEU A 187 -19.13 15.02 0.20
C LEU A 187 -19.26 16.33 -0.57
N LYS A 188 -19.65 17.41 0.11
CA LYS A 188 -19.83 18.75 -0.48
C LYS A 188 -18.51 19.54 -0.59
N ASN A 189 -17.49 19.13 0.17
CA ASN A 189 -16.24 19.87 0.24
C ASN A 189 -15.45 19.78 -1.07
N SER A 190 -15.10 20.92 -1.62
CA SER A 190 -14.20 21.04 -2.77
C SER A 190 -12.73 20.88 -2.38
N LEU A 191 -12.42 20.95 -1.09
CA LEU A 191 -11.10 20.81 -0.52
C LEU A 191 -10.98 19.51 0.26
N ILE A 192 -9.79 18.96 0.27
CA ILE A 192 -9.40 17.85 1.14
C ILE A 192 -8.48 18.36 2.24
N SER A 193 -8.70 17.87 3.45
CA SER A 193 -7.75 18.00 4.56
C SER A 193 -7.54 16.62 5.16
N ASN A 194 -6.35 16.36 5.63
CA ASN A 194 -6.04 15.13 6.36
C ASN A 194 -5.26 15.47 7.63
N HIS A 195 -5.13 14.50 8.52
CA HIS A 195 -4.46 14.69 9.81
C HIS A 195 -2.94 14.94 9.73
N TRP A 196 -2.36 14.84 8.52
CA TRP A 196 -0.94 15.14 8.26
C TRP A 196 -0.72 16.58 7.81
N CYS A 197 -1.78 17.32 7.45
CA CYS A 197 -1.70 18.68 6.93
C CYS A 197 -2.52 19.64 7.79
N ASN A 198 -1.94 20.78 8.13
CA ASN A 198 -2.62 21.85 8.86
C ASN A 198 -3.46 22.78 7.96
N TYR A 199 -3.51 22.49 6.67
CA TYR A 199 -4.25 23.28 5.67
C TYR A 199 -5.04 22.37 4.73
N SER A 200 -6.10 22.93 4.17
CA SER A 200 -6.90 22.29 3.14
C SER A 200 -6.32 22.57 1.76
N ARG A 201 -6.39 21.58 0.87
CA ARG A 201 -5.96 21.69 -0.53
C ARG A 201 -7.03 21.18 -1.48
N LYS A 202 -6.97 21.57 -2.74
CA LYS A 202 -7.87 21.02 -3.77
C LYS A 202 -7.55 19.55 -4.03
N TRP A 203 -8.57 18.78 -4.39
CA TRP A 203 -8.40 17.34 -4.70
C TRP A 203 -7.42 17.05 -5.82
N ASN A 204 -7.34 17.93 -6.81
CA ASN A 204 -6.48 17.83 -7.99
C ASN A 204 -5.23 18.72 -7.94
N GLU A 205 -4.93 19.31 -6.80
CA GLU A 205 -3.74 20.12 -6.57
C GLU A 205 -2.55 19.24 -6.17
N SER A 206 -1.38 19.49 -6.74
CA SER A 206 -0.15 18.81 -6.37
C SER A 206 0.22 19.09 -4.93
N ASN A 207 0.67 18.06 -4.24
CA ASN A 207 1.17 18.18 -2.89
C ASN A 207 2.33 17.21 -2.66
N LEU A 208 3.14 17.51 -1.65
CA LEU A 208 4.35 16.74 -1.37
C LEU A 208 4.06 15.29 -0.98
N TRP A 209 3.01 15.04 -0.19
CA TRP A 209 2.63 13.71 0.28
C TRP A 209 2.29 12.77 -0.87
N ASP A 210 1.34 13.17 -1.71
CA ASP A 210 0.93 12.33 -2.84
C ASP A 210 2.01 12.21 -3.91
N SER A 211 2.75 13.30 -4.18
CA SER A 211 3.87 13.28 -5.11
C SER A 211 4.95 12.29 -4.66
N TRP A 212 5.28 12.29 -3.37
CA TRP A 212 6.29 11.40 -2.84
C TRP A 212 5.88 9.93 -2.95
N PHE A 213 4.67 9.55 -2.53
CA PHE A 213 4.19 8.17 -2.65
C PHE A 213 4.06 7.71 -4.10
N ARG A 214 3.55 8.58 -5.01
CA ARG A 214 3.43 8.25 -6.43
C ARG A 214 4.80 8.02 -7.08
N LEU A 215 5.78 8.86 -6.78
CA LEU A 215 7.15 8.69 -7.27
C LEU A 215 7.78 7.40 -6.74
N GLN A 216 7.64 7.10 -5.45
CA GLN A 216 8.12 5.86 -4.86
C GLN A 216 7.44 4.63 -5.50
N THR A 217 6.14 4.71 -5.77
CA THR A 217 5.41 3.65 -6.48
C THR A 217 5.99 3.41 -7.86
N ILE A 218 6.22 4.47 -8.65
CA ILE A 218 6.85 4.39 -9.97
C ILE A 218 8.24 3.78 -9.85
N ALA A 219 9.05 4.25 -8.90
CA ALA A 219 10.40 3.76 -8.68
C ALA A 219 10.44 2.25 -8.39
N ILE A 220 9.58 1.75 -7.50
CA ILE A 220 9.52 0.30 -7.22
C ILE A 220 9.10 -0.49 -8.46
N ILE A 221 8.15 0.02 -9.25
CA ILE A 221 7.73 -0.63 -10.50
C ILE A 221 8.88 -0.66 -11.52
N GLU A 222 9.60 0.44 -11.69
CA GLU A 222 10.75 0.51 -12.60
C GLU A 222 11.83 -0.50 -12.19
N ILE A 223 12.18 -0.55 -10.91
CA ILE A 223 13.18 -1.51 -10.40
C ILE A 223 12.66 -2.95 -10.52
N TYR A 224 11.35 -3.20 -10.34
CA TYR A 224 10.78 -4.52 -10.55
C TYR A 224 10.97 -5.01 -11.98
N PHE A 225 10.86 -4.12 -12.97
CA PHE A 225 11.12 -4.45 -14.38
C PHE A 225 12.61 -4.49 -14.70
N GLU A 226 13.37 -3.55 -14.17
CA GLU A 226 14.80 -3.39 -14.44
C GLU A 226 15.59 -3.16 -13.14
N PRO A 227 16.03 -4.25 -12.47
CA PRO A 227 16.66 -4.16 -11.14
C PRO A 227 17.90 -3.27 -11.06
N LYS A 228 18.64 -3.07 -12.17
CA LYS A 228 19.81 -2.19 -12.19
C LYS A 228 19.49 -0.73 -11.86
N LEU A 229 18.25 -0.28 -12.09
CA LEU A 229 17.78 1.07 -11.77
C LEU A 229 17.70 1.35 -10.25
N SER A 230 17.87 0.33 -9.39
CA SER A 230 17.87 0.53 -7.94
C SER A 230 18.93 1.50 -7.45
N LYS A 231 20.02 1.67 -8.20
CA LYS A 231 21.11 2.60 -7.89
C LYS A 231 20.73 4.07 -8.14
N ASP A 232 19.76 4.32 -8.99
CA ASP A 232 19.35 5.65 -9.42
C ASP A 232 18.27 6.25 -8.48
N TRP A 233 17.70 5.40 -7.60
CA TRP A 233 16.64 5.79 -6.68
C TRP A 233 17.13 5.79 -5.23
N GLY A 234 16.84 6.87 -4.49
CA GLY A 234 17.27 7.08 -3.11
C GLY A 234 16.38 6.37 -2.08
N PHE A 235 16.29 5.04 -2.12
CA PHE A 235 15.60 4.27 -1.07
C PHE A 235 16.43 4.20 0.21
N ILE A 236 15.74 4.12 1.36
CA ILE A 236 16.37 3.94 2.68
C ILE A 236 16.46 2.45 3.03
N ASP A 237 17.54 2.05 3.70
CA ASP A 237 17.75 0.66 4.15
C ASP A 237 17.34 0.46 5.62
N PHE A 238 16.23 1.07 6.01
CA PHE A 238 15.63 0.91 7.33
C PHE A 238 14.10 1.00 7.22
N PRO A 239 13.32 0.20 8.02
CA PRO A 239 11.86 0.20 7.94
C PRO A 239 11.25 1.59 8.10
N GLY A 240 10.32 1.90 7.23
CA GLY A 240 9.63 3.18 7.17
C GLY A 240 9.30 3.53 5.72
N ILE A 241 8.60 4.64 5.55
CA ILE A 241 8.20 5.09 4.22
C ILE A 241 9.46 5.33 3.34
N GLY A 242 9.55 4.67 2.18
CA GLY A 242 10.73 4.70 1.32
C GLY A 242 11.75 3.59 1.61
N PHE A 243 11.36 2.60 2.41
CA PHE A 243 12.20 1.44 2.68
C PHE A 243 12.29 0.50 1.47
N ARG A 244 13.52 0.20 1.09
CA ARG A 244 13.83 -0.90 0.17
C ARG A 244 15.18 -1.51 0.53
N LYS A 245 15.16 -2.74 0.99
CA LYS A 245 16.36 -3.54 1.16
C LYS A 245 16.78 -4.08 -0.22
N ASN A 246 18.01 -3.78 -0.61
CA ASN A 246 18.65 -4.32 -1.81
C ASN A 246 19.03 -5.79 -1.65
#